data_37596c15cef967c7972ad3c72dc6031f
#
_entry.id   37596c15cef967c7972ad3c72dc6031f
#
_cell.length_a   1.000
_cell.length_b   1.000
_cell.length_c   1.000
_cell.angle_alpha   90.00
_cell.angle_beta   90.00
_cell.angle_gamma   90.00
#
_symmetry.space_group_name_H-M   'P 1'
#
loop_
_entity.id
_entity.type
_entity.pdbx_description
1 polymer ?
#
loop_
_entity_poly.entity_id
_entity_poly.type
_entity_poly.pdbx_seq_one_letter_code
_entity_poly.pdbx_strand_id
1 'polypeptide(L)'
;MKLNLKNIDKTFWAIFLTLIVLAVIALFSASSTLVYSRGSVLGPIGSQMFFLLLGILAAFVIQYIPSYWVRLGGYALLGLSTLLVYSTMIPGNPLVVTINGASRWIRLVGITFQPSELAKLSLIIVIADQLARIKTEADKTKYFYRTLIISAIVMLPIMASNLSTAVLIGLIIFCLWILARIPWKYTLSVVGIAILVLGLGYAIVEFGFVRPGRQMHGPFKRATTWVSRIDRHFEQDDGSKYVLTDENIQEVYSSVAIARGGKTPLGVGPGNSKERDYLPLAFADYIFAIIVEESGIIGAFVFIFLYMAVLFRACYVSSRFNDMPAMLMTMGLALMITCQALISMLVAVGLGPVTGQPLPLISRGGTSVLITSVYFGIMMAVSREQLELRERVNETKIESEEDVPIVTLD
;
A
#
# COMPACT_ATOMS: atom_id res chain seq x y z
N MET A 1 2.66 -16.15 -28.91
CA MET A 1 2.23 -14.83 -28.38
C MET A 1 3.26 -13.80 -28.88
N LYS A 2 2.95 -13.03 -29.92
CA LYS A 2 3.85 -11.95 -30.38
C LYS A 2 3.76 -10.83 -29.34
N LEU A 3 4.88 -10.49 -28.71
CA LEU A 3 5.01 -9.33 -27.82
C LEU A 3 4.73 -8.06 -28.64
N ASN A 4 3.51 -7.54 -28.57
CA ASN A 4 3.18 -6.29 -29.22
C ASN A 4 3.60 -5.14 -28.30
N LEU A 5 4.80 -4.58 -28.54
CA LEU A 5 5.36 -3.46 -27.78
C LEU A 5 4.64 -2.12 -28.05
N LYS A 6 3.66 -2.11 -28.96
CA LYS A 6 3.00 -0.89 -29.44
C LYS A 6 2.07 -0.25 -28.42
N ASN A 7 1.44 -1.04 -27.53
CA ASN A 7 0.35 -0.59 -26.67
C ASN A 7 0.74 -0.49 -25.18
N ILE A 8 1.94 0.07 -24.92
CA ILE A 8 2.43 0.28 -23.55
C ILE A 8 1.89 1.60 -23.01
N ASP A 9 1.36 1.58 -21.77
CA ASP A 9 0.96 2.79 -21.05
C ASP A 9 2.18 3.60 -20.59
N LYS A 10 2.60 4.55 -21.44
CA LYS A 10 3.77 5.40 -21.17
C LYS A 10 3.62 6.22 -19.88
N THR A 11 2.39 6.59 -19.50
CA THR A 11 2.16 7.42 -18.32
C THR A 11 2.38 6.62 -17.03
N PHE A 12 1.82 5.39 -16.93
CA PHE A 12 2.09 4.53 -15.77
C PHE A 12 3.59 4.19 -15.67
N TRP A 13 4.26 3.91 -16.80
CA TRP A 13 5.69 3.66 -16.81
C TRP A 13 6.50 4.88 -16.37
N ALA A 14 6.16 6.07 -16.84
CA ALA A 14 6.85 7.29 -16.44
C ALA A 14 6.73 7.54 -14.93
N ILE A 15 5.52 7.42 -14.35
CA ILE A 15 5.30 7.57 -12.90
C ILE A 15 6.09 6.51 -12.13
N PHE A 16 6.00 5.23 -12.54
CA PHE A 16 6.66 4.12 -11.88
C PHE A 16 8.19 4.27 -11.87
N LEU A 17 8.79 4.55 -13.03
CA LEU A 17 10.24 4.74 -13.15
C LEU A 17 10.71 5.99 -12.39
N THR A 18 9.94 7.07 -12.39
CA THR A 18 10.25 8.27 -11.59
C THR A 18 10.26 7.94 -10.11
N LEU A 19 9.27 7.19 -9.60
CA LEU A 19 9.25 6.74 -8.21
C LEU A 19 10.46 5.84 -7.89
N ILE A 20 10.87 4.95 -8.81
CA ILE A 20 12.07 4.12 -8.62
C ILE A 20 13.34 4.96 -8.55
N VAL A 21 13.51 5.93 -9.45
CA VAL A 21 14.68 6.83 -9.41
C VAL A 21 14.71 7.59 -8.08
N LEU A 22 13.59 8.13 -7.65
CA LEU A 22 13.51 8.82 -6.36
C LEU A 22 13.75 7.86 -5.18
N ALA A 23 13.30 6.59 -5.27
CA ALA A 23 13.60 5.57 -4.27
C ALA A 23 15.11 5.30 -4.15
N VAL A 24 15.82 5.25 -5.27
CA VAL A 24 17.28 5.08 -5.28
C VAL A 24 17.96 6.27 -4.61
N ILE A 25 17.57 7.50 -4.96
CA ILE A 25 18.13 8.72 -4.36
C ILE A 25 17.88 8.74 -2.84
N ALA A 26 16.63 8.51 -2.41
CA ALA A 26 16.27 8.48 -0.99
C ALA A 26 16.99 7.36 -0.22
N LEU A 27 17.19 6.19 -0.85
CA LEU A 27 17.94 5.08 -0.26
C LEU A 27 19.39 5.45 0.00
N PHE A 28 20.07 6.06 -0.97
CA PHE A 28 21.46 6.48 -0.80
C PHE A 28 21.57 7.52 0.31
N SER A 29 20.65 8.47 0.37
CA SER A 29 20.62 9.47 1.42
C SER A 29 20.41 8.85 2.81
N ALA A 30 19.40 8.00 2.97
CA ALA A 30 19.05 7.40 4.26
C ALA A 30 19.98 6.26 4.71
N SER A 31 20.94 5.80 3.88
CA SER A 31 21.75 4.59 4.15
C SER A 31 23.06 4.86 4.89
N SER A 32 23.45 6.10 5.09
CA SER A 32 24.74 6.44 5.75
C SER A 32 24.88 5.80 7.12
N THR A 33 23.82 5.77 7.94
CA THR A 33 23.80 5.13 9.27
C THR A 33 24.01 3.62 9.24
N LEU A 34 23.47 2.95 8.21
CA LEU A 34 23.65 1.50 8.05
C LEU A 34 25.09 1.12 7.69
N VAL A 35 25.79 2.03 7.04
CA VAL A 35 27.21 1.87 6.67
C VAL A 35 28.07 1.87 7.91
N TYR A 36 27.83 2.82 8.82
CA TYR A 36 28.60 2.91 10.08
C TYR A 36 28.38 1.69 10.98
N SER A 37 27.16 1.13 11.02
CA SER A 37 26.83 0.02 11.93
C SER A 37 27.25 -1.36 11.43
N ARG A 38 27.44 -1.57 10.13
CA ARG A 38 27.72 -2.90 9.53
C ARG A 38 29.05 -2.99 8.78
N GLY A 39 29.81 -1.91 8.66
CA GLY A 39 31.11 -1.88 7.99
C GLY A 39 31.09 -2.15 6.48
N SER A 40 29.93 -2.30 5.86
CA SER A 40 29.77 -2.55 4.43
C SER A 40 28.55 -1.83 3.86
N VAL A 41 28.79 -0.97 2.89
CA VAL A 41 27.77 -0.22 2.13
C VAL A 41 26.95 -1.15 1.23
N LEU A 42 27.62 -2.18 0.70
CA LEU A 42 27.09 -2.99 -0.41
C LEU A 42 25.93 -3.93 0.01
N GLY A 43 25.90 -4.42 1.22
CA GLY A 43 24.88 -5.38 1.65
C GLY A 43 23.44 -4.81 1.65
N PRO A 44 23.16 -3.75 2.43
CA PRO A 44 21.82 -3.18 2.53
C PRO A 44 21.34 -2.50 1.23
N ILE A 45 22.23 -1.74 0.57
CA ILE A 45 21.92 -1.05 -0.68
C ILE A 45 21.77 -2.06 -1.82
N GLY A 46 22.69 -3.02 -1.92
CA GLY A 46 22.65 -4.04 -2.96
C GLY A 46 21.38 -4.89 -2.92
N SER A 47 20.92 -5.27 -1.73
CA SER A 47 19.66 -6.01 -1.59
C SER A 47 18.45 -5.21 -2.06
N GLN A 48 18.37 -3.92 -1.74
CA GLN A 48 17.27 -3.07 -2.18
C GLN A 48 17.30 -2.82 -3.69
N MET A 49 18.49 -2.55 -4.26
CA MET A 49 18.68 -2.42 -5.71
C MET A 49 18.27 -3.68 -6.46
N PHE A 50 18.63 -4.85 -5.92
CA PHE A 50 18.18 -6.14 -6.49
C PHE A 50 16.64 -6.24 -6.53
N PHE A 51 15.96 -5.90 -5.43
CA PHE A 51 14.49 -5.94 -5.39
C PHE A 51 13.84 -4.88 -6.29
N LEU A 52 14.44 -3.71 -6.45
CA LEU A 52 13.97 -2.68 -7.41
C LEU A 52 14.09 -3.17 -8.86
N LEU A 53 15.24 -3.75 -9.25
CA LEU A 53 15.44 -4.31 -10.57
C LEU A 53 14.48 -5.49 -10.84
N LEU A 54 14.34 -6.39 -9.87
CA LEU A 54 13.38 -7.48 -9.93
C LEU A 54 11.94 -6.96 -10.03
N GLY A 55 11.63 -5.86 -9.35
CA GLY A 55 10.34 -5.17 -9.42
C GLY A 55 10.05 -4.61 -10.82
N ILE A 56 11.04 -3.96 -11.46
CA ILE A 56 10.91 -3.48 -12.84
C ILE A 56 10.63 -4.66 -13.77
N LEU A 57 11.40 -5.74 -13.65
CA LEU A 57 11.21 -6.94 -14.44
C LEU A 57 9.83 -7.56 -14.21
N ALA A 58 9.39 -7.66 -12.96
CA ALA A 58 8.08 -8.19 -12.61
C ALA A 58 6.95 -7.33 -13.21
N ALA A 59 7.01 -6.00 -13.09
CA ALA A 59 6.03 -5.11 -13.69
C ALA A 59 6.01 -5.26 -15.23
N PHE A 60 7.18 -5.37 -15.85
CA PHE A 60 7.31 -5.57 -17.29
C PHE A 60 6.71 -6.91 -17.74
N VAL A 61 6.93 -7.99 -17.02
CA VAL A 61 6.38 -9.31 -17.36
C VAL A 61 4.87 -9.33 -17.15
N ILE A 62 4.41 -8.83 -16.00
CA ILE A 62 3.00 -8.89 -15.60
C ILE A 62 2.12 -8.06 -16.54
N GLN A 63 2.60 -6.94 -17.09
CA GLN A 63 1.81 -6.13 -18.03
C GLN A 63 1.35 -6.89 -19.29
N TYR A 64 1.97 -8.04 -19.59
CA TYR A 64 1.58 -8.89 -20.72
C TYR A 64 0.63 -10.03 -20.33
N ILE A 65 0.35 -10.18 -19.03
CA ILE A 65 -0.58 -11.20 -18.54
C ILE A 65 -2.01 -10.64 -18.68
N PRO A 66 -2.92 -11.32 -19.40
CA PRO A 66 -4.32 -10.91 -19.50
C PRO A 66 -4.99 -10.80 -18.13
N SER A 67 -5.84 -9.79 -17.95
CA SER A 67 -6.55 -9.51 -16.69
C SER A 67 -7.37 -10.71 -16.18
N TYR A 68 -7.85 -11.55 -17.09
CA TYR A 68 -8.51 -12.81 -16.75
C TYR A 68 -7.61 -13.75 -15.93
N TRP A 69 -6.36 -13.95 -16.34
CA TRP A 69 -5.41 -14.81 -15.61
C TRP A 69 -4.98 -14.19 -14.30
N VAL A 70 -4.87 -12.87 -14.23
CA VAL A 70 -4.61 -12.14 -12.99
C VAL A 70 -5.74 -12.38 -11.98
N ARG A 71 -7.00 -12.33 -12.41
CA ARG A 71 -8.16 -12.62 -11.56
C ARG A 71 -8.16 -14.08 -11.07
N LEU A 72 -7.95 -15.02 -11.97
CA LEU A 72 -7.90 -16.44 -11.60
C LEU A 72 -6.77 -16.74 -10.62
N GLY A 73 -5.55 -16.23 -10.90
CA GLY A 73 -4.40 -16.32 -10.00
C GLY A 73 -4.64 -15.64 -8.66
N GLY A 74 -5.44 -14.57 -8.64
CA GLY A 74 -5.85 -13.86 -7.43
C GLY A 74 -6.55 -14.73 -6.40
N TYR A 75 -7.42 -15.65 -6.84
CA TYR A 75 -8.08 -16.60 -5.93
C TYR A 75 -7.11 -17.60 -5.32
N ALA A 76 -6.20 -18.18 -6.13
CA ALA A 76 -5.17 -19.07 -5.63
C ALA A 76 -4.22 -18.36 -4.66
N LEU A 77 -3.81 -17.14 -5.01
CA LEU A 77 -2.96 -16.31 -4.18
C LEU A 77 -3.66 -15.91 -2.87
N LEU A 78 -4.98 -15.66 -2.88
CA LEU A 78 -5.76 -15.35 -1.69
C LEU A 78 -5.77 -16.54 -0.73
N GLY A 79 -6.02 -17.75 -1.22
CA GLY A 79 -5.96 -18.97 -0.42
C GLY A 79 -4.58 -19.15 0.23
N LEU A 80 -3.52 -19.07 -0.58
CA LEU A 80 -2.15 -19.20 -0.11
C LEU A 80 -1.77 -18.12 0.90
N SER A 81 -2.01 -16.86 0.58
CA SER A 81 -1.65 -15.74 1.47
C SER A 81 -2.43 -15.77 2.78
N THR A 82 -3.70 -16.18 2.75
CA THR A 82 -4.51 -16.37 3.94
C THR A 82 -3.91 -17.46 4.84
N LEU A 83 -3.56 -18.62 4.30
CA LEU A 83 -2.89 -19.69 5.04
C LEU A 83 -1.57 -19.21 5.67
N LEU A 84 -0.77 -18.44 4.90
CA LEU A 84 0.48 -17.89 5.40
C LEU A 84 0.25 -16.85 6.51
N VAL A 85 -0.78 -16.00 6.41
CA VAL A 85 -1.14 -15.06 7.48
C VAL A 85 -1.56 -15.81 8.75
N TYR A 86 -2.40 -16.84 8.65
CA TYR A 86 -2.78 -17.66 9.81
C TYR A 86 -1.59 -18.39 10.42
N SER A 87 -0.63 -18.85 9.60
CA SER A 87 0.58 -19.52 10.10
C SER A 87 1.44 -18.60 10.99
N THR A 88 1.37 -17.26 10.81
CA THR A 88 2.09 -16.31 11.67
C THR A 88 1.50 -16.21 13.08
N MET A 89 0.27 -16.69 13.29
CA MET A 89 -0.39 -16.70 14.60
C MET A 89 -0.04 -17.92 15.43
N ILE A 90 0.55 -18.97 14.83
CA ILE A 90 0.90 -20.22 15.51
C ILE A 90 2.14 -20.00 16.38
N PRO A 91 2.05 -20.11 17.71
CA PRO A 91 3.20 -19.95 18.61
C PRO A 91 4.26 -21.04 18.31
N GLY A 92 5.53 -20.63 18.30
CA GLY A 92 6.65 -21.57 18.08
C GLY A 92 6.85 -22.03 16.63
N ASN A 93 6.15 -21.45 15.66
CA ASN A 93 6.37 -21.77 14.25
C ASN A 93 7.79 -21.33 13.82
N PRO A 94 8.66 -22.27 13.36
CA PRO A 94 10.07 -21.98 13.04
C PRO A 94 10.24 -21.06 11.83
N LEU A 95 9.22 -20.94 10.98
CA LEU A 95 9.23 -20.06 9.81
C LEU A 95 8.95 -18.59 10.17
N VAL A 96 8.37 -18.35 11.34
CA VAL A 96 7.94 -17.01 11.76
C VAL A 96 9.07 -16.28 12.45
N VAL A 97 9.36 -15.05 11.95
CA VAL A 97 10.36 -14.16 12.53
C VAL A 97 9.65 -13.03 13.26
N THR A 98 9.99 -12.86 14.53
CA THR A 98 9.49 -11.74 15.33
C THR A 98 10.44 -10.55 15.18
N ILE A 99 9.92 -9.44 14.64
CA ILE A 99 10.66 -8.18 14.49
C ILE A 99 9.90 -7.09 15.26
N ASN A 100 10.58 -6.35 16.13
CA ASN A 100 9.98 -5.33 16.98
C ASN A 100 8.78 -5.86 17.79
N GLY A 101 8.92 -7.07 18.33
CA GLY A 101 7.85 -7.74 19.10
C GLY A 101 6.62 -8.16 18.29
N ALA A 102 6.65 -8.11 16.95
CA ALA A 102 5.58 -8.54 16.06
C ALA A 102 5.95 -9.80 15.28
N SER A 103 5.16 -10.85 15.41
CA SER A 103 5.26 -12.09 14.64
C SER A 103 4.41 -11.96 13.37
N ARG A 104 4.91 -11.23 12.37
CA ARG A 104 4.20 -10.94 11.11
C ARG A 104 5.04 -11.18 9.87
N TRP A 105 6.26 -11.70 10.06
CA TRP A 105 7.20 -11.97 8.99
C TRP A 105 7.45 -13.48 8.89
N ILE A 106 7.55 -13.97 7.67
CA ILE A 106 7.94 -15.36 7.39
C ILE A 106 9.28 -15.34 6.68
N ARG A 107 10.17 -16.26 7.07
CA ARG A 107 11.44 -16.47 6.39
C ARG A 107 11.36 -17.77 5.60
N LEU A 108 11.45 -17.65 4.27
CA LEU A 108 11.55 -18.78 3.35
C LEU A 108 12.83 -18.65 2.53
N VAL A 109 13.65 -19.69 2.50
CA VAL A 109 14.88 -19.77 1.70
C VAL A 109 15.78 -18.53 1.87
N GLY A 110 15.93 -18.03 3.11
CA GLY A 110 16.76 -16.85 3.42
C GLY A 110 16.11 -15.48 3.15
N ILE A 111 14.97 -15.45 2.47
CA ILE A 111 14.23 -14.21 2.20
C ILE A 111 13.13 -14.05 3.26
N THR A 112 13.08 -12.86 3.86
CA THR A 112 12.02 -12.50 4.82
C THR A 112 10.94 -11.71 4.10
N PHE A 113 9.70 -12.14 4.16
CA PHE A 113 8.57 -11.43 3.56
C PHE A 113 7.38 -11.36 4.53
N GLN A 114 6.51 -10.40 4.29
CA GLN A 114 5.31 -10.19 5.08
C GLN A 114 4.09 -10.73 4.33
N PRO A 115 3.44 -11.82 4.81
CA PRO A 115 2.30 -12.43 4.12
C PRO A 115 1.12 -11.49 3.90
N SER A 116 0.92 -10.51 4.78
CA SER A 116 -0.16 -9.52 4.62
C SER A 116 0.00 -8.64 3.38
N GLU A 117 1.23 -8.48 2.83
CA GLU A 117 1.42 -7.75 1.56
C GLU A 117 0.80 -8.53 0.38
N LEU A 118 1.01 -9.86 0.34
CA LEU A 118 0.36 -10.72 -0.65
C LEU A 118 -1.15 -10.79 -0.43
N ALA A 119 -1.59 -10.82 0.83
CA ALA A 119 -3.00 -10.84 1.17
C ALA A 119 -3.73 -9.56 0.73
N LYS A 120 -3.11 -8.37 0.87
CA LYS A 120 -3.65 -7.11 0.36
C LYS A 120 -3.88 -7.17 -1.15
N LEU A 121 -2.86 -7.59 -1.91
CA LEU A 121 -2.94 -7.71 -3.36
C LEU A 121 -4.09 -8.64 -3.78
N SER A 122 -4.05 -9.86 -3.29
CA SER A 122 -5.01 -10.91 -3.68
C SER A 122 -6.43 -10.58 -3.25
N LEU A 123 -6.60 -9.99 -2.08
CA LEU A 123 -7.91 -9.58 -1.57
C LEU A 123 -8.54 -8.50 -2.45
N ILE A 124 -7.79 -7.48 -2.87
CA ILE A 124 -8.29 -6.44 -3.78
C ILE A 124 -8.73 -7.05 -5.11
N ILE A 125 -7.93 -7.95 -5.70
CA ILE A 125 -8.25 -8.62 -6.96
C ILE A 125 -9.55 -9.42 -6.82
N VAL A 126 -9.68 -10.22 -5.76
CA VAL A 126 -10.86 -11.07 -5.53
C VAL A 126 -12.10 -10.24 -5.22
N ILE A 127 -12.01 -9.20 -4.38
CA ILE A 127 -13.13 -8.32 -4.07
C ILE A 127 -13.61 -7.60 -5.34
N ALA A 128 -12.69 -7.09 -6.16
CA ALA A 128 -13.01 -6.45 -7.43
C ALA A 128 -13.77 -7.42 -8.37
N ASP A 129 -13.30 -8.66 -8.50
CA ASP A 129 -13.99 -9.68 -9.32
C ASP A 129 -15.38 -10.07 -8.76
N GLN A 130 -15.51 -10.19 -7.43
CA GLN A 130 -16.79 -10.48 -6.80
C GLN A 130 -17.81 -9.34 -6.99
N LEU A 131 -17.41 -8.10 -6.79
CA LEU A 131 -18.26 -6.93 -6.94
C LEU A 131 -18.70 -6.70 -8.40
N ALA A 132 -17.84 -7.03 -9.34
CA ALA A 132 -18.16 -6.93 -10.76
C ALA A 132 -19.24 -7.91 -11.23
N ARG A 133 -19.56 -8.94 -10.45
CA ARG A 133 -20.64 -9.90 -10.75
C ARG A 133 -22.03 -9.38 -10.40
N ILE A 134 -22.14 -8.18 -9.84
CA ILE A 134 -23.41 -7.54 -9.54
C ILE A 134 -24.10 -7.15 -10.84
N LYS A 135 -25.26 -7.76 -11.13
CA LYS A 135 -26.07 -7.45 -12.31
C LYS A 135 -27.42 -6.83 -11.95
N THR A 136 -27.96 -7.17 -10.78
CA THR A 136 -29.28 -6.74 -10.31
C THR A 136 -29.19 -6.10 -8.93
N GLU A 137 -30.23 -5.39 -8.50
CA GLU A 137 -30.29 -4.81 -7.14
C GLU A 137 -30.25 -5.89 -6.06
N ALA A 138 -30.86 -7.06 -6.30
CA ALA A 138 -30.83 -8.19 -5.38
C ALA A 138 -29.41 -8.75 -5.20
N ASP A 139 -28.59 -8.72 -6.25
CA ASP A 139 -27.21 -9.18 -6.21
C ASP A 139 -26.33 -8.31 -5.29
N LYS A 140 -26.64 -7.02 -5.13
CA LYS A 140 -25.87 -6.10 -4.28
C LYS A 140 -25.78 -6.62 -2.85
N THR A 141 -26.88 -7.06 -2.27
CA THR A 141 -26.89 -7.62 -0.91
C THR A 141 -26.09 -8.90 -0.81
N LYS A 142 -26.26 -9.82 -1.77
CA LYS A 142 -25.53 -11.10 -1.82
C LYS A 142 -24.01 -10.89 -1.90
N TYR A 143 -23.57 -10.06 -2.85
CA TYR A 143 -22.13 -9.82 -3.05
C TYR A 143 -21.53 -8.93 -1.97
N PHE A 144 -22.30 -8.04 -1.34
CA PHE A 144 -21.88 -7.33 -0.15
C PHE A 144 -21.50 -8.30 0.98
N TYR A 145 -22.41 -9.18 1.40
CA TYR A 145 -22.10 -10.14 2.47
C TYR A 145 -20.98 -11.11 2.08
N ARG A 146 -20.91 -11.53 0.82
CA ARG A 146 -19.84 -12.39 0.34
C ARG A 146 -18.47 -11.71 0.44
N THR A 147 -18.36 -10.48 -0.02
CA THR A 147 -17.11 -9.70 0.08
C THR A 147 -16.78 -9.35 1.53
N LEU A 148 -17.77 -9.06 2.36
CA LEU A 148 -17.58 -8.82 3.79
C LEU A 148 -16.99 -10.06 4.50
N ILE A 149 -17.54 -11.25 4.24
CA ILE A 149 -17.05 -12.51 4.84
C ILE A 149 -15.62 -12.81 4.38
N ILE A 150 -15.35 -12.72 3.06
CA ILE A 150 -14.00 -12.93 2.52
C ILE A 150 -13.02 -11.96 3.18
N SER A 151 -13.40 -10.69 3.27
CA SER A 151 -12.57 -9.66 3.89
C SER A 151 -12.33 -9.93 5.37
N ALA A 152 -13.36 -10.32 6.12
CA ALA A 152 -13.23 -10.64 7.53
C ALA A 152 -12.28 -11.81 7.79
N ILE A 153 -12.39 -12.89 7.02
CA ILE A 153 -11.50 -14.06 7.13
C ILE A 153 -10.03 -13.65 6.98
N VAL A 154 -9.71 -12.76 6.03
CA VAL A 154 -8.34 -12.33 5.77
C VAL A 154 -7.89 -11.25 6.75
N MET A 155 -8.76 -10.30 7.09
CA MET A 155 -8.40 -9.14 7.90
C MET A 155 -8.28 -9.45 9.40
N LEU A 156 -9.08 -10.37 9.95
CA LEU A 156 -9.04 -10.71 11.38
C LEU A 156 -7.64 -11.09 11.87
N PRO A 157 -6.91 -12.02 11.25
CA PRO A 157 -5.55 -12.34 11.68
C PRO A 157 -4.55 -11.19 11.42
N ILE A 158 -4.75 -10.41 10.36
CA ILE A 158 -3.93 -9.22 10.10
C ILE A 158 -4.17 -8.18 11.20
N MET A 159 -5.41 -7.94 11.60
CA MET A 159 -5.77 -7.00 12.67
C MET A 159 -5.08 -7.35 13.99
N ALA A 160 -5.00 -8.63 14.35
CA ALA A 160 -4.32 -9.08 15.55
C ALA A 160 -2.81 -8.73 15.56
N SER A 161 -2.16 -8.71 14.39
CA SER A 161 -0.73 -8.43 14.26
C SER A 161 -0.41 -6.99 13.83
N ASN A 162 -1.29 -6.34 13.05
CA ASN A 162 -1.11 -5.00 12.49
C ASN A 162 -2.46 -4.32 12.20
N LEU A 163 -3.00 -3.62 13.20
CA LEU A 163 -4.27 -2.90 13.11
C LEU A 163 -4.28 -1.89 11.96
N SER A 164 -3.19 -1.13 11.79
CA SER A 164 -3.10 -0.09 10.75
C SER A 164 -3.24 -0.66 9.34
N THR A 165 -2.65 -1.83 9.09
CA THR A 165 -2.82 -2.54 7.81
C THR A 165 -4.26 -3.00 7.61
N ALA A 166 -4.91 -3.52 8.67
CA ALA A 166 -6.31 -3.94 8.58
C ALA A 166 -7.24 -2.74 8.31
N VAL A 167 -7.02 -1.61 9.00
CA VAL A 167 -7.80 -0.37 8.76
C VAL A 167 -7.61 0.14 7.33
N LEU A 168 -6.37 0.15 6.82
CA LEU A 168 -6.09 0.53 5.44
C LEU A 168 -6.82 -0.37 4.44
N ILE A 169 -6.75 -1.70 4.61
CA ILE A 169 -7.49 -2.65 3.76
C ILE A 169 -9.01 -2.37 3.83
N GLY A 170 -9.54 -2.18 5.03
CA GLY A 170 -10.95 -1.86 5.24
C GLY A 170 -11.38 -0.59 4.51
N LEU A 171 -10.55 0.46 4.53
CA LEU A 171 -10.78 1.70 3.78
C LEU A 171 -10.85 1.44 2.27
N ILE A 172 -9.94 0.64 1.72
CA ILE A 172 -9.94 0.33 0.29
C ILE A 172 -11.18 -0.48 -0.10
N ILE A 173 -11.56 -1.47 0.71
CA ILE A 173 -12.78 -2.27 0.47
C ILE A 173 -14.02 -1.39 0.54
N PHE A 174 -14.09 -0.47 1.51
CA PHE A 174 -15.16 0.52 1.60
C PHE A 174 -15.24 1.38 0.33
N CYS A 175 -14.11 1.88 -0.19
CA CYS A 175 -14.07 2.60 -1.45
C CYS A 175 -14.54 1.73 -2.64
N LEU A 176 -14.15 0.44 -2.69
CA LEU A 176 -14.62 -0.48 -3.72
C LEU A 176 -16.13 -0.74 -3.64
N TRP A 177 -16.73 -0.82 -2.44
CA TRP A 177 -18.18 -0.92 -2.28
C TRP A 177 -18.90 0.34 -2.80
N ILE A 178 -18.35 1.52 -2.56
CA ILE A 178 -18.90 2.77 -3.12
C ILE A 178 -18.84 2.75 -4.65
N LEU A 179 -17.69 2.38 -5.23
CA LEU A 179 -17.51 2.29 -6.67
C LEU A 179 -18.45 1.26 -7.31
N ALA A 180 -18.71 0.14 -6.62
CA ALA A 180 -19.68 -0.88 -7.04
C ALA A 180 -21.14 -0.50 -6.76
N ARG A 181 -21.42 0.72 -6.26
CA ARG A 181 -22.75 1.24 -5.92
C ARG A 181 -23.51 0.36 -4.93
N ILE A 182 -22.82 -0.18 -3.93
CA ILE A 182 -23.47 -0.86 -2.80
C ILE A 182 -24.27 0.19 -2.00
N PRO A 183 -25.50 -0.12 -1.56
CA PRO A 183 -26.33 0.82 -0.80
C PRO A 183 -25.66 1.27 0.50
N TRP A 184 -25.69 2.57 0.77
CA TRP A 184 -25.07 3.22 1.93
C TRP A 184 -25.45 2.60 3.27
N LYS A 185 -26.68 2.08 3.41
CA LYS A 185 -27.13 1.40 4.63
C LYS A 185 -26.23 0.24 5.04
N TYR A 186 -25.68 -0.52 4.08
CA TYR A 186 -24.79 -1.64 4.36
C TYR A 186 -23.38 -1.16 4.68
N THR A 187 -22.85 -0.24 3.89
CA THR A 187 -21.49 0.27 4.05
C THR A 187 -21.33 1.05 5.36
N LEU A 188 -22.30 1.91 5.70
CA LEU A 188 -22.28 2.66 6.94
C LEU A 188 -22.50 1.77 8.18
N SER A 189 -23.29 0.69 8.07
CA SER A 189 -23.44 -0.24 9.20
C SER A 189 -22.12 -0.95 9.53
N VAL A 190 -21.33 -1.33 8.53
CA VAL A 190 -19.99 -1.93 8.78
C VAL A 190 -19.05 -0.92 9.41
N VAL A 191 -19.03 0.33 8.92
CA VAL A 191 -18.23 1.41 9.53
C VAL A 191 -18.65 1.65 10.98
N GLY A 192 -19.95 1.74 11.25
CA GLY A 192 -20.48 1.89 12.61
C GLY A 192 -20.09 0.74 13.54
N ILE A 193 -20.19 -0.51 13.06
CA ILE A 193 -19.75 -1.69 13.82
C ILE A 193 -18.23 -1.65 14.05
N ALA A 194 -17.43 -1.29 13.05
CA ALA A 194 -15.98 -1.18 13.19
C ALA A 194 -15.59 -0.13 14.24
N ILE A 195 -16.21 1.05 14.20
CA ILE A 195 -16.00 2.12 15.20
C ILE A 195 -16.41 1.62 16.60
N LEU A 196 -17.55 0.95 16.72
CA LEU A 196 -18.03 0.40 17.99
C LEU A 196 -17.05 -0.63 18.56
N VAL A 197 -16.58 -1.58 17.74
CA VAL A 197 -15.62 -2.62 18.17
C VAL A 197 -14.28 -2.01 18.58
N LEU A 198 -13.76 -1.04 17.81
CA LEU A 198 -12.52 -0.35 18.15
C LEU A 198 -12.67 0.50 19.40
N GLY A 199 -13.79 1.22 19.55
CA GLY A 199 -14.11 2.02 20.74
C GLY A 199 -14.28 1.16 22.00
N LEU A 200 -14.98 0.03 21.89
CA LEU A 200 -15.09 -0.93 23.01
C LEU A 200 -13.72 -1.54 23.35
N GLY A 201 -12.91 -1.88 22.34
CA GLY A 201 -11.54 -2.38 22.54
C GLY A 201 -10.67 -1.36 23.27
N TYR A 202 -10.74 -0.09 22.88
CA TYR A 202 -10.09 1.02 23.57
C TYR A 202 -10.58 1.16 25.02
N ALA A 203 -11.89 1.22 25.24
CA ALA A 203 -12.49 1.35 26.56
C ALA A 203 -12.13 0.19 27.50
N ILE A 204 -12.08 -1.06 27.00
CA ILE A 204 -11.67 -2.23 27.79
C ILE A 204 -10.22 -2.11 28.26
N VAL A 205 -9.33 -1.56 27.42
CA VAL A 205 -7.92 -1.36 27.77
C VAL A 205 -7.78 -0.22 28.77
N GLU A 206 -8.45 0.91 28.56
CA GLU A 206 -8.32 2.14 29.36
C GLU A 206 -8.99 2.00 30.73
N PHE A 207 -10.24 1.52 30.78
CA PHE A 207 -11.06 1.56 32.00
C PHE A 207 -10.91 0.37 32.96
N GLY A 208 -9.94 -0.54 32.73
CA GLY A 208 -9.65 -1.33 33.90
C GLY A 208 -9.57 -2.83 33.78
N PHE A 209 -9.51 -3.39 32.64
CA PHE A 209 -9.08 -4.80 32.53
C PHE A 209 -7.56 -4.95 32.44
N VAL A 210 -6.85 -3.85 32.17
CA VAL A 210 -5.38 -3.79 32.08
C VAL A 210 -4.84 -2.87 33.16
N ARG A 211 -4.53 -3.44 34.34
CA ARG A 211 -3.82 -2.69 35.39
C ARG A 211 -2.42 -2.30 34.91
N PRO A 212 -1.97 -1.04 35.14
CA PRO A 212 -0.59 -0.63 34.87
C PRO A 212 0.40 -1.61 35.53
N GLY A 213 1.33 -2.15 34.75
CA GLY A 213 2.36 -3.07 35.25
C GLY A 213 2.12 -4.57 35.03
N ARG A 214 0.95 -5.01 34.58
CA ARG A 214 0.73 -6.42 34.23
C ARG A 214 1.07 -6.67 32.77
N GLN A 215 2.18 -7.36 32.54
CA GLN A 215 2.53 -7.82 31.18
C GLN A 215 1.45 -8.76 30.64
N MET A 216 0.66 -8.29 29.70
CA MET A 216 -0.31 -9.15 29.02
C MET A 216 0.41 -10.10 28.06
N HIS A 217 0.02 -11.36 28.08
CA HIS A 217 0.48 -12.39 27.15
C HIS A 217 -0.59 -12.64 26.09
N GLY A 218 -0.18 -12.98 24.85
CA GLY A 218 -1.09 -13.34 23.77
C GLY A 218 -1.59 -12.14 22.95
N PRO A 219 -2.74 -12.25 22.25
CA PRO A 219 -3.25 -11.26 21.30
C PRO A 219 -3.56 -9.89 21.90
N PHE A 220 -3.87 -9.83 23.21
CA PHE A 220 -4.14 -8.58 23.93
C PHE A 220 -2.90 -7.72 24.22
N LYS A 221 -1.68 -8.28 24.12
CA LYS A 221 -0.44 -7.50 24.23
C LYS A 221 -0.36 -6.39 23.19
N ARG A 222 -0.97 -6.58 22.03
CA ARG A 222 -1.01 -5.59 20.94
C ARG A 222 -2.05 -4.49 21.16
N ALA A 223 -3.14 -4.79 21.82
CA ALA A 223 -4.17 -3.79 22.13
C ALA A 223 -3.60 -2.66 23.00
N THR A 224 -2.76 -2.98 23.99
CA THR A 224 -2.09 -1.98 24.82
C THR A 224 -1.14 -1.10 23.99
N THR A 225 -0.42 -1.66 23.01
CA THR A 225 0.43 -0.88 22.13
C THR A 225 -0.37 0.08 21.24
N TRP A 226 -1.58 -0.30 20.81
CA TRP A 226 -2.43 0.57 20.00
C TRP A 226 -3.00 1.72 20.84
N VAL A 227 -3.49 1.41 22.03
CA VAL A 227 -3.99 2.42 22.97
C VAL A 227 -2.88 3.42 23.30
N SER A 228 -1.69 2.96 23.70
CA SER A 228 -0.57 3.85 24.02
C SER A 228 -0.13 4.75 22.85
N ARG A 229 -0.27 4.30 21.60
CA ARG A 229 0.03 5.14 20.41
C ARG A 229 -1.05 6.20 20.18
N ILE A 230 -2.30 5.87 20.44
CA ILE A 230 -3.42 6.81 20.34
C ILE A 230 -3.33 7.85 21.45
N ASP A 231 -3.14 7.41 22.69
CA ASP A 231 -3.04 8.31 23.84
C ASP A 231 -1.89 9.29 23.68
N ARG A 232 -0.70 8.80 23.30
CA ARG A 232 0.47 9.64 23.05
C ARG A 232 0.23 10.68 21.95
N HIS A 233 -0.56 10.33 20.92
CA HIS A 233 -0.89 11.27 19.85
C HIS A 233 -1.83 12.37 20.31
N PHE A 234 -2.74 12.06 21.26
CA PHE A 234 -3.73 12.99 21.79
C PHE A 234 -3.33 13.62 23.15
N GLU A 235 -2.20 13.20 23.76
CA GLU A 235 -1.67 13.86 24.95
C GLU A 235 -1.47 15.36 24.69
N GLN A 236 -1.90 16.18 25.64
CA GLN A 236 -1.76 17.62 25.55
C GLN A 236 -0.28 18.00 25.48
N ASP A 237 0.03 19.06 24.74
CA ASP A 237 1.36 19.55 24.48
C ASP A 237 1.87 20.37 25.70
N ASP A 238 2.16 19.67 26.78
CA ASP A 238 2.72 20.24 28.03
C ASP A 238 4.26 20.31 28.03
N GLY A 239 4.89 20.08 26.85
CA GLY A 239 6.34 20.00 26.67
C GLY A 239 6.95 18.63 26.95
N SER A 240 6.24 17.72 27.62
CA SER A 240 6.69 16.35 27.90
C SER A 240 6.86 15.51 26.63
N LYS A 241 6.08 15.83 25.60
CA LYS A 241 6.11 15.20 24.27
C LYS A 241 7.50 15.26 23.59
N TYR A 242 8.28 16.30 23.90
CA TYR A 242 9.62 16.51 23.32
C TYR A 242 10.75 15.97 24.20
N VAL A 243 10.44 15.41 25.37
CA VAL A 243 11.44 14.69 26.17
C VAL A 243 11.72 13.35 25.49
N LEU A 244 12.98 13.15 25.07
CA LEU A 244 13.39 11.96 24.33
C LEU A 244 13.25 10.71 25.19
N THR A 245 12.47 9.78 24.68
CA THR A 245 12.32 8.42 25.21
C THR A 245 12.53 7.42 24.07
N ASP A 246 12.89 6.18 24.39
CA ASP A 246 13.05 5.12 23.39
C ASP A 246 11.77 4.90 22.53
N GLU A 247 10.63 5.31 23.07
CA GLU A 247 9.34 5.13 22.43
C GLU A 247 8.96 6.27 21.47
N ASN A 248 9.37 7.53 21.74
CA ASN A 248 9.00 8.71 20.94
C ASN A 248 10.15 9.25 20.08
N ILE A 249 11.35 8.71 20.20
CA ILE A 249 12.57 9.19 19.52
C ILE A 249 12.33 9.34 17.99
N GLN A 250 11.61 8.44 17.37
CA GLN A 250 11.33 8.49 15.94
C GLN A 250 10.39 9.66 15.57
N GLU A 251 9.36 9.93 16.38
CA GLU A 251 8.41 11.01 16.16
C GLU A 251 9.08 12.37 16.34
N VAL A 252 9.87 12.51 17.39
CA VAL A 252 10.57 13.76 17.69
C VAL A 252 11.57 14.11 16.60
N TYR A 253 12.48 13.20 16.24
CA TYR A 253 13.46 13.47 15.18
C TYR A 253 12.82 13.63 13.80
N SER A 254 11.71 12.93 13.51
CA SER A 254 10.95 13.17 12.29
C SER A 254 10.41 14.60 12.24
N SER A 255 9.84 15.08 13.34
CA SER A 255 9.33 16.45 13.44
C SER A 255 10.44 17.50 13.30
N VAL A 256 11.60 17.24 13.89
CA VAL A 256 12.79 18.12 13.76
C VAL A 256 13.30 18.15 12.32
N ALA A 257 13.39 16.99 11.66
CA ALA A 257 13.81 16.89 10.26
C ALA A 257 12.88 17.70 9.34
N ILE A 258 11.56 17.55 9.51
CA ILE A 258 10.57 18.29 8.74
C ILE A 258 10.63 19.79 9.03
N ALA A 259 10.73 20.19 10.30
CA ALA A 259 10.85 21.60 10.68
C ALA A 259 12.09 22.25 10.09
N ARG A 260 13.19 21.49 10.01
CA ARG A 260 14.45 21.94 9.43
C ARG A 260 14.37 22.06 7.90
N GLY A 261 13.83 21.05 7.21
CA GLY A 261 13.65 21.05 5.76
C GLY A 261 12.64 22.08 5.30
N GLY A 262 11.57 22.31 6.08
CA GLY A 262 10.51 23.26 5.78
C GLY A 262 10.92 24.75 5.86
N LYS A 263 12.10 25.06 6.40
CA LYS A 263 12.61 26.44 6.46
C LYS A 263 12.95 27.01 5.09
N THR A 264 13.30 26.17 4.14
CA THR A 264 13.66 26.56 2.78
C THR A 264 12.86 25.75 1.75
N PRO A 265 12.53 26.31 0.58
CA PRO A 265 11.80 25.58 -0.45
C PRO A 265 12.52 24.30 -0.92
N LEU A 266 13.85 24.30 -0.93
CA LEU A 266 14.71 23.21 -1.42
C LEU A 266 15.35 22.38 -0.29
N GLY A 267 14.96 22.63 0.97
CA GLY A 267 15.53 21.91 2.11
C GLY A 267 17.00 22.24 2.35
N VAL A 268 17.71 21.29 2.98
CA VAL A 268 19.15 21.43 3.28
C VAL A 268 20.06 20.92 2.16
N GLY A 269 19.48 20.38 1.12
CA GLY A 269 20.17 19.76 -0.01
C GLY A 269 20.41 18.23 0.16
N PRO A 270 20.55 17.51 -0.96
CA PRO A 270 20.73 16.05 -0.95
C PRO A 270 22.00 15.65 -0.15
N GLY A 271 21.87 14.62 0.68
CA GLY A 271 22.96 14.09 1.49
C GLY A 271 23.30 14.90 2.76
N ASN A 272 22.67 16.07 2.99
CA ASN A 272 22.94 16.97 4.10
C ASN A 272 21.98 16.80 5.29
N SER A 273 21.13 15.78 5.28
CA SER A 273 20.28 15.46 6.43
C SER A 273 21.16 15.15 7.64
N LYS A 274 20.92 15.84 8.77
CA LYS A 274 21.55 15.55 10.05
C LYS A 274 20.72 14.61 10.90
N GLU A 275 19.39 14.72 10.76
CA GLU A 275 18.45 13.97 11.59
C GLU A 275 18.43 12.48 11.24
N ARG A 276 18.84 12.10 10.02
CA ARG A 276 18.96 10.69 9.61
C ARG A 276 19.90 9.88 10.53
N ASP A 277 20.93 10.50 11.11
CA ASP A 277 21.91 9.81 11.93
C ASP A 277 21.37 9.51 13.34
N TYR A 278 20.35 10.24 13.76
CA TYR A 278 19.68 10.09 15.05
C TYR A 278 18.33 9.34 14.94
N LEU A 279 17.79 9.18 13.74
CA LEU A 279 16.48 8.59 13.50
C LEU A 279 16.60 7.06 13.36
N PRO A 280 16.23 6.26 14.38
CA PRO A 280 16.25 4.81 14.25
C PRO A 280 15.35 4.36 13.11
N LEU A 281 15.85 3.48 12.22
CA LEU A 281 15.09 2.98 11.08
C LEU A 281 14.55 4.07 10.14
N ALA A 282 15.27 5.21 9.99
CA ALA A 282 14.91 6.32 9.10
C ALA A 282 14.52 5.86 7.68
N PHE A 283 15.20 4.82 7.19
CA PHE A 283 14.97 4.22 5.87
C PHE A 283 13.67 3.39 5.74
N ALA A 284 12.94 3.14 6.83
CA ALA A 284 11.70 2.35 6.83
C ALA A 284 10.46 3.25 6.88
N ASP A 285 10.00 3.59 8.08
CA ASP A 285 8.70 4.21 8.28
C ASP A 285 8.71 5.75 8.18
N TYR A 286 9.89 6.37 8.42
CA TYR A 286 10.05 7.84 8.47
C TYR A 286 10.92 8.41 7.33
N ILE A 287 11.11 7.65 6.25
CA ILE A 287 11.93 8.11 5.11
C ILE A 287 11.42 9.42 4.52
N PHE A 288 10.12 9.69 4.59
CA PHE A 288 9.53 10.93 4.10
C PHE A 288 10.05 12.15 4.85
N ALA A 289 10.32 12.05 6.16
CA ALA A 289 10.90 13.14 6.93
C ALA A 289 12.30 13.51 6.44
N ILE A 290 13.13 12.51 6.11
CA ILE A 290 14.46 12.73 5.52
C ILE A 290 14.35 13.37 4.13
N ILE A 291 13.41 12.90 3.32
CA ILE A 291 13.14 13.49 2.01
C ILE A 291 12.77 14.97 2.15
N VAL A 292 11.88 15.31 3.09
CA VAL A 292 11.48 16.71 3.34
C VAL A 292 12.65 17.51 3.89
N GLU A 293 13.47 16.97 4.78
CA GLU A 293 14.67 17.65 5.27
C GLU A 293 15.61 18.04 4.13
N GLU A 294 15.87 17.10 3.21
CA GLU A 294 16.82 17.30 2.11
C GLU A 294 16.29 18.10 0.93
N SER A 295 15.04 17.86 0.54
CA SER A 295 14.43 18.47 -0.67
C SER A 295 13.39 19.54 -0.38
N GLY A 296 13.14 19.84 0.89
CA GLY A 296 12.25 20.88 1.32
C GLY A 296 10.77 20.63 0.98
N ILE A 297 10.01 21.71 1.03
CA ILE A 297 8.57 21.69 0.71
C ILE A 297 8.33 21.28 -0.75
N ILE A 298 9.18 21.68 -1.68
CA ILE A 298 9.06 21.30 -3.10
C ILE A 298 9.15 19.79 -3.26
N GLY A 299 10.13 19.15 -2.61
CA GLY A 299 10.24 17.68 -2.62
C GLY A 299 9.00 17.00 -2.05
N ALA A 300 8.47 17.49 -0.93
CA ALA A 300 7.24 16.96 -0.35
C ALA A 300 6.07 16.98 -1.36
N PHE A 301 5.86 18.14 -2.02
CA PHE A 301 4.81 18.26 -3.05
C PHE A 301 5.03 17.36 -4.26
N VAL A 302 6.27 17.17 -4.71
CA VAL A 302 6.59 16.25 -5.81
C VAL A 302 6.17 14.82 -5.47
N PHE A 303 6.46 14.34 -4.25
CA PHE A 303 6.05 13.00 -3.83
C PHE A 303 4.52 12.87 -3.74
N ILE A 304 3.85 13.83 -3.11
CA ILE A 304 2.37 13.84 -3.04
C ILE A 304 1.78 13.82 -4.45
N PHE A 305 2.29 14.67 -5.34
CA PHE A 305 1.82 14.75 -6.73
C PHE A 305 2.01 13.43 -7.48
N LEU A 306 3.15 12.74 -7.31
CA LEU A 306 3.42 11.47 -7.99
C LEU A 306 2.44 10.37 -7.53
N TYR A 307 2.16 10.25 -6.24
CA TYR A 307 1.16 9.27 -5.76
C TYR A 307 -0.26 9.64 -6.19
N MET A 308 -0.60 10.93 -6.20
CA MET A 308 -1.88 11.38 -6.75
C MET A 308 -1.97 11.14 -8.26
N ALA A 309 -0.87 11.27 -8.99
CA ALA A 309 -0.82 10.98 -10.43
C ALA A 309 -1.09 9.49 -10.72
N VAL A 310 -0.67 8.55 -9.85
CA VAL A 310 -1.06 7.13 -9.95
C VAL A 310 -2.57 7.00 -9.90
N LEU A 311 -3.22 7.64 -8.91
CA LEU A 311 -4.67 7.57 -8.73
C LEU A 311 -5.41 8.23 -9.91
N PHE A 312 -5.00 9.43 -10.32
CA PHE A 312 -5.60 10.12 -11.47
C PHE A 312 -5.45 9.32 -12.77
N ARG A 313 -4.28 8.70 -12.99
CA ARG A 313 -4.10 7.83 -14.17
C ARG A 313 -4.99 6.60 -14.10
N ALA A 314 -5.12 5.97 -12.93
CA ALA A 314 -6.03 4.84 -12.73
C ALA A 314 -7.49 5.24 -12.95
N CYS A 315 -7.94 6.39 -12.45
CA CYS A 315 -9.27 6.94 -12.70
C CYS A 315 -9.50 7.15 -14.21
N TYR A 316 -8.55 7.77 -14.89
CA TYR A 316 -8.64 8.02 -16.33
C TYR A 316 -8.73 6.72 -17.14
N VAL A 317 -7.91 5.73 -16.80
CA VAL A 317 -7.97 4.41 -17.45
C VAL A 317 -9.30 3.74 -17.13
N SER A 318 -9.69 3.66 -15.87
CA SER A 318 -10.91 2.99 -15.41
C SER A 318 -12.19 3.60 -15.97
N SER A 319 -12.27 4.93 -16.13
CA SER A 319 -13.43 5.62 -16.68
C SER A 319 -13.73 5.26 -18.16
N ARG A 320 -12.78 4.66 -18.82
CA ARG A 320 -12.87 4.28 -20.24
C ARG A 320 -13.07 2.79 -20.46
N PHE A 321 -13.20 2.02 -19.38
CA PHE A 321 -13.47 0.59 -19.43
C PHE A 321 -14.97 0.28 -19.42
N ASN A 322 -15.34 -0.73 -20.22
CA ASN A 322 -16.65 -1.39 -20.10
C ASN A 322 -16.57 -2.67 -19.26
N ASP A 323 -15.36 -3.11 -18.87
CA ASP A 323 -15.13 -4.30 -18.04
C ASP A 323 -15.03 -3.91 -16.56
N MET A 324 -16.12 -4.12 -15.80
CA MET A 324 -16.21 -3.78 -14.38
C MET A 324 -15.11 -4.44 -13.51
N PRO A 325 -14.74 -5.74 -13.68
CA PRO A 325 -13.67 -6.35 -12.92
C PRO A 325 -12.33 -5.61 -13.07
N ALA A 326 -11.96 -5.30 -14.30
CA ALA A 326 -10.71 -4.62 -14.61
C ALA A 326 -10.69 -3.19 -14.05
N MET A 327 -11.84 -2.48 -14.15
CA MET A 327 -12.01 -1.14 -13.57
C MET A 327 -11.82 -1.16 -12.04
N LEU A 328 -12.56 -2.01 -11.33
CA LEU A 328 -12.51 -2.09 -9.87
C LEU A 328 -11.14 -2.56 -9.36
N MET A 329 -10.50 -3.49 -10.08
CA MET A 329 -9.16 -3.96 -9.76
C MET A 329 -8.12 -2.84 -9.88
N THR A 330 -8.12 -2.10 -10.99
CA THR A 330 -7.20 -0.97 -11.22
C THR A 330 -7.40 0.11 -10.17
N MET A 331 -8.65 0.48 -9.88
CA MET A 331 -8.97 1.48 -8.85
C MET A 331 -8.56 1.02 -7.46
N GLY A 332 -8.84 -0.23 -7.09
CA GLY A 332 -8.46 -0.79 -5.79
C GLY A 332 -6.95 -0.80 -5.57
N LEU A 333 -6.17 -1.19 -6.58
CA LEU A 333 -4.70 -1.21 -6.51
C LEU A 333 -4.12 0.21 -6.43
N ALA A 334 -4.62 1.15 -7.22
CA ALA A 334 -4.19 2.54 -7.17
C ALA A 334 -4.54 3.21 -5.83
N LEU A 335 -5.76 2.99 -5.32
CA LEU A 335 -6.18 3.46 -4.00
C LEU A 335 -5.27 2.88 -2.90
N MET A 336 -4.92 1.59 -2.97
CA MET A 336 -4.02 0.98 -1.99
C MET A 336 -2.66 1.69 -1.95
N ILE A 337 -2.03 1.91 -3.11
CA ILE A 337 -0.74 2.61 -3.20
C ILE A 337 -0.86 4.03 -2.65
N THR A 338 -1.86 4.78 -3.12
CA THR A 338 -2.01 6.20 -2.80
C THR A 338 -2.39 6.40 -1.33
N CYS A 339 -3.37 5.67 -0.81
CA CYS A 339 -3.77 5.78 0.60
C CYS A 339 -2.65 5.35 1.55
N GLN A 340 -1.92 4.26 1.22
CA GLN A 340 -0.77 3.84 2.02
C GLN A 340 0.32 4.92 2.03
N ALA A 341 0.61 5.55 0.90
CA ALA A 341 1.57 6.64 0.79
C ALA A 341 1.14 7.86 1.62
N LEU A 342 -0.11 8.30 1.47
CA LEU A 342 -0.64 9.44 2.21
C LEU A 342 -0.62 9.20 3.72
N ILE A 343 -1.03 8.01 4.19
CA ILE A 343 -0.98 7.66 5.61
C ILE A 343 0.47 7.66 6.12
N SER A 344 1.43 7.10 5.36
CA SER A 344 2.84 7.13 5.73
C SER A 344 3.38 8.57 5.84
N MET A 345 3.02 9.43 4.90
CA MET A 345 3.39 10.86 4.92
C MET A 345 2.74 11.60 6.10
N LEU A 346 1.45 11.37 6.37
CA LEU A 346 0.72 12.00 7.50
C LEU A 346 1.36 11.61 8.84
N VAL A 347 1.75 10.34 9.01
CA VAL A 347 2.47 9.88 10.20
C VAL A 347 3.83 10.58 10.33
N ALA A 348 4.58 10.68 9.24
CA ALA A 348 5.89 11.33 9.26
C ALA A 348 5.82 12.81 9.65
N VAL A 349 4.75 13.53 9.28
CA VAL A 349 4.52 14.93 9.67
C VAL A 349 3.82 15.09 11.03
N GLY A 350 3.59 13.98 11.77
CA GLY A 350 2.98 14.03 13.10
C GLY A 350 1.47 14.26 13.12
N LEU A 351 0.80 14.21 11.95
CA LEU A 351 -0.67 14.40 11.83
C LEU A 351 -1.48 13.12 12.07
N GLY A 352 -0.83 12.01 12.41
CA GLY A 352 -1.50 10.75 12.70
C GLY A 352 -0.67 9.86 13.62
N PRO A 353 -1.32 8.93 14.32
CA PRO A 353 -0.62 8.00 15.20
C PRO A 353 0.32 7.10 14.41
N VAL A 354 1.43 6.67 15.03
CA VAL A 354 2.45 5.82 14.38
C VAL A 354 1.86 4.52 13.90
N THR A 355 1.85 4.32 12.58
CA THR A 355 1.23 3.16 11.94
C THR A 355 2.23 2.07 11.55
N GLY A 356 3.51 2.41 11.36
CA GLY A 356 4.52 1.48 10.84
C GLY A 356 4.22 1.03 9.39
N GLN A 357 3.59 1.91 8.59
CA GLN A 357 3.34 1.66 7.17
C GLN A 357 4.47 2.26 6.34
N PRO A 358 5.17 1.44 5.53
CA PRO A 358 6.23 1.96 4.69
C PRO A 358 5.67 2.78 3.52
N LEU A 359 6.43 3.77 3.07
CA LEU A 359 6.12 4.53 1.86
C LEU A 359 6.33 3.63 0.63
N PRO A 360 5.27 3.35 -0.18
CA PRO A 360 5.34 2.39 -1.27
C PRO A 360 6.46 2.68 -2.27
N LEU A 361 7.23 1.67 -2.66
CA LEU A 361 8.44 1.72 -3.51
C LEU A 361 9.64 2.43 -2.88
N ILE A 362 9.44 3.45 -2.07
CA ILE A 362 10.51 4.33 -1.55
C ILE A 362 11.16 3.75 -0.29
N SER A 363 10.34 3.36 0.70
CA SER A 363 10.86 2.77 1.93
C SER A 363 11.60 1.47 1.65
N ARG A 364 12.60 1.19 2.47
CA ARG A 364 13.30 -0.09 2.44
C ARG A 364 12.37 -1.23 2.85
N GLY A 365 12.09 -2.12 1.91
CA GLY A 365 11.16 -3.22 2.15
C GLY A 365 11.21 -4.25 1.04
N GLY A 366 12.36 -4.87 0.77
CA GLY A 366 12.61 -5.85 -0.30
C GLY A 366 11.37 -6.44 -0.99
N THR A 367 10.64 -7.32 -0.31
CA THR A 367 9.43 -7.95 -0.86
C THR A 367 8.24 -7.00 -1.01
N SER A 368 8.12 -5.94 -0.18
CA SER A 368 7.06 -4.94 -0.33
C SER A 368 7.23 -4.13 -1.61
N VAL A 369 8.47 -3.80 -1.97
CA VAL A 369 8.80 -3.13 -3.23
C VAL A 369 8.40 -4.00 -4.42
N LEU A 370 8.73 -5.30 -4.37
CA LEU A 370 8.36 -6.25 -5.42
C LEU A 370 6.84 -6.34 -5.59
N ILE A 371 6.10 -6.48 -4.49
CA ILE A 371 4.63 -6.57 -4.53
C ILE A 371 4.00 -5.27 -5.03
N THR A 372 4.51 -4.10 -4.63
CA THR A 372 4.04 -2.82 -5.17
C THR A 372 4.33 -2.70 -6.66
N SER A 373 5.47 -3.21 -7.13
CA SER A 373 5.77 -3.26 -8.57
C SER A 373 4.81 -4.18 -9.33
N VAL A 374 4.37 -5.28 -8.72
CA VAL A 374 3.30 -6.14 -9.26
C VAL A 374 1.98 -5.37 -9.39
N TYR A 375 1.63 -4.49 -8.43
CA TYR A 375 0.44 -3.61 -8.55
C TYR A 375 0.53 -2.75 -9.82
N PHE A 376 1.68 -2.10 -10.05
CA PHE A 376 1.89 -1.33 -11.27
C PHE A 376 1.78 -2.20 -12.53
N GLY A 377 2.40 -3.38 -12.53
CA GLY A 377 2.34 -4.33 -13.65
C GLY A 377 0.89 -4.72 -14.00
N ILE A 378 0.04 -4.98 -12.99
CA ILE A 378 -1.38 -5.31 -13.19
C ILE A 378 -2.16 -4.10 -13.74
N MET A 379 -1.95 -2.90 -13.19
CA MET A 379 -2.60 -1.69 -13.72
C MET A 379 -2.19 -1.41 -15.17
N MET A 380 -0.93 -1.65 -15.53
CA MET A 380 -0.42 -1.53 -16.89
C MET A 380 -1.01 -2.60 -17.82
N ALA A 381 -1.17 -3.85 -17.35
CA ALA A 381 -1.80 -4.94 -18.10
C ALA A 381 -3.22 -4.57 -18.50
N VAL A 382 -3.99 -4.08 -17.53
CA VAL A 382 -5.36 -3.62 -17.74
C VAL A 382 -5.41 -2.46 -18.74
N SER A 383 -4.53 -1.45 -18.57
CA SER A 383 -4.46 -0.31 -19.49
C SER A 383 -4.11 -0.73 -20.92
N ARG A 384 -3.20 -1.69 -21.08
CA ARG A 384 -2.82 -2.24 -22.38
C ARG A 384 -3.98 -2.96 -23.06
N GLU A 385 -4.68 -3.84 -22.35
CA GLU A 385 -5.86 -4.53 -22.90
C GLU A 385 -6.91 -3.55 -23.44
N GLN A 386 -7.10 -2.43 -22.75
CA GLN A 386 -8.01 -1.39 -23.21
C GLN A 386 -7.56 -0.74 -24.52
N LEU A 387 -6.26 -0.44 -24.65
CA LEU A 387 -5.74 0.14 -25.86
C LEU A 387 -5.89 -0.82 -27.05
N GLU A 388 -5.61 -2.10 -26.84
CA GLU A 388 -5.80 -3.14 -27.88
C GLU A 388 -7.25 -3.30 -28.32
N LEU A 389 -8.21 -3.26 -27.36
CA LEU A 389 -9.63 -3.31 -27.67
C LEU A 389 -10.08 -2.11 -28.52
N ARG A 390 -9.58 -0.92 -28.23
CA ARG A 390 -9.90 0.29 -29.00
C ARG A 390 -9.36 0.23 -30.42
N GLU A 391 -8.13 -0.25 -30.60
CA GLU A 391 -7.55 -0.41 -31.93
C GLU A 391 -8.43 -1.35 -32.77
N ARG A 392 -8.81 -2.51 -32.23
CA ARG A 392 -9.69 -3.47 -32.94
C ARG A 392 -11.05 -2.86 -33.33
N VAL A 393 -11.68 -2.10 -32.42
CA VAL A 393 -12.96 -1.43 -32.71
C VAL A 393 -12.80 -0.39 -33.80
N ASN A 394 -11.68 0.35 -33.82
CA ASN A 394 -11.44 1.34 -34.86
C ASN A 394 -11.15 0.68 -36.22
N GLU A 395 -10.36 -0.40 -36.25
CA GLU A 395 -10.10 -1.19 -37.46
C GLU A 395 -11.40 -1.73 -38.07
N THR A 396 -12.27 -2.32 -37.23
CA THR A 396 -13.59 -2.84 -37.70
C THR A 396 -14.52 -1.73 -38.24
N LYS A 397 -14.43 -0.50 -37.65
CA LYS A 397 -15.21 0.62 -38.17
C LYS A 397 -14.71 1.10 -39.55
N ILE A 398 -13.40 1.18 -39.73
CA ILE A 398 -12.79 1.58 -41.01
C ILE A 398 -13.17 0.56 -42.10
N GLU A 399 -13.03 -0.75 -41.82
CA GLU A 399 -13.45 -1.81 -42.73
C GLU A 399 -14.93 -1.71 -43.12
N SER A 400 -15.83 -1.40 -42.13
CA SER A 400 -17.26 -1.26 -42.40
C SER A 400 -17.62 0.01 -43.21
N GLU A 401 -16.81 1.07 -43.14
CA GLU A 401 -16.98 2.29 -43.93
C GLU A 401 -16.48 2.13 -45.37
N GLU A 402 -15.43 1.31 -45.58
CA GLU A 402 -14.89 1.00 -46.92
C GLU A 402 -15.79 0.05 -47.72
N ASP A 403 -16.60 -0.81 -47.03
CA ASP A 403 -17.55 -1.74 -47.66
C ASP A 403 -18.89 -1.11 -48.10
N VAL A 404 -19.10 0.19 -47.87
CA VAL A 404 -20.30 0.88 -48.36
C VAL A 404 -20.14 1.14 -49.86
N PRO A 405 -20.94 0.47 -50.75
CA PRO A 405 -20.83 0.68 -52.15
C PRO A 405 -21.20 2.13 -52.51
N ILE A 406 -20.31 2.80 -53.22
CA ILE A 406 -20.60 4.13 -53.78
C ILE A 406 -21.76 3.94 -54.77
N VAL A 407 -22.97 4.30 -54.33
CA VAL A 407 -24.10 4.39 -55.22
C VAL A 407 -23.86 5.59 -56.12
N THR A 408 -23.28 5.38 -57.27
CA THR A 408 -23.25 6.39 -58.37
C THR A 408 -24.67 6.61 -58.81
N LEU A 409 -25.21 7.77 -58.46
CA LEU A 409 -26.50 8.26 -59.07
C LEU A 409 -26.18 8.69 -60.50
N ASP A 410 -26.50 7.86 -61.48
CA ASP A 410 -26.57 8.20 -62.88
C ASP A 410 -27.85 9.01 -63.18
#